data_a7d5009dd969a38065ff733fff49794c
#
_entry.id   a7d5009dd969a38065ff733fff49794c
#
_cell.length_a   1.000
_cell.length_b   1.000
_cell.length_c   1.000
_cell.angle_alpha   90.00
_cell.angle_beta   90.00
_cell.angle_gamma   90.00
#
_symmetry.space_group_name_H-M   'P 1'
#
loop_
_entity.id
_entity.type
_entity.pdbx_description
1 polymer ?
#
loop_
_entity_poly.entity_id
_entity_poly.type
_entity_poly.pdbx_seq_one_letter_code
_entity_poly.pdbx_strand_id
1 'polypeptide(L)'
;MLYLSCFYDIFILEGSDSMKTVVVTGSARGFGYEFVRLFRERDYNVVVCDISKDALKEAEKKLLDIESKGKVLTYEVDITNEDMVSNMITSVLKEVKTIDIWINNAGVNQPDKAIWELDKKVIDRLVDIDLKGTILCSKLIMPVMIKQKSGQIYNVEGYGSNDAKKLGLSIYGTSKRAVTYFTEALALEAEERKTNVLIGMITPGIMITNFINTSLGDGEKIELDEKTKKVYNILGDYPETIAEFMVDKIIANKKNNVQFTWLTNRKAAWRFMTSGFNKRNFFE
;
A
#
# COMPACT_ATOMS: atom_id res chain seq x y z
N MET A 1 -20.77 3.16 -25.07
CA MET A 1 -19.79 2.12 -25.34
C MET A 1 -18.82 2.55 -26.44
N LEU A 2 -18.23 3.75 -26.36
CA LEU A 2 -17.38 4.33 -27.45
C LEU A 2 -16.38 5.40 -26.96
N TYR A 3 -15.86 5.31 -25.71
CA TYR A 3 -14.91 6.31 -25.19
C TYR A 3 -13.59 5.73 -24.64
N LEU A 4 -13.30 4.44 -24.84
CA LEU A 4 -12.09 3.78 -24.29
C LEU A 4 -11.10 3.29 -25.35
N SER A 5 -11.27 3.63 -26.65
CA SER A 5 -10.45 3.02 -27.70
C SER A 5 -9.25 3.85 -28.18
N CYS A 6 -8.97 5.05 -27.67
CA CYS A 6 -7.97 5.95 -28.27
C CYS A 6 -6.64 6.12 -27.51
N PHE A 7 -6.39 5.45 -26.38
CA PHE A 7 -5.25 5.84 -25.53
C PHE A 7 -4.09 4.84 -25.38
N TYR A 8 -4.15 3.61 -25.93
CA TYR A 8 -3.13 2.60 -25.59
C TYR A 8 -2.53 1.83 -26.77
N ASP A 9 -2.19 2.48 -27.89
CA ASP A 9 -1.31 1.88 -28.89
C ASP A 9 0.18 2.11 -28.52
N ILE A 10 0.60 1.60 -27.35
CA ILE A 10 2.02 1.51 -27.01
C ILE A 10 2.50 0.15 -27.51
N PHE A 11 3.40 0.14 -28.50
CA PHE A 11 4.08 -1.04 -29.01
C PHE A 11 4.81 -1.77 -27.87
N ILE A 12 4.33 -2.94 -27.48
CA ILE A 12 5.08 -3.89 -26.65
C ILE A 12 6.04 -4.60 -27.61
N LEU A 13 7.30 -4.18 -27.62
CA LEU A 13 8.37 -4.93 -28.27
C LEU A 13 8.69 -6.14 -27.37
N GLU A 14 8.49 -7.34 -27.90
CA GLU A 14 8.98 -8.58 -27.29
C GLU A 14 10.52 -8.55 -27.26
N GLY A 15 11.09 -8.88 -26.09
CA GLY A 15 12.50 -9.23 -25.95
C GLY A 15 13.44 -8.04 -25.72
N SER A 16 13.46 -7.53 -24.52
CA SER A 16 14.66 -6.93 -23.93
C SER A 16 14.61 -7.16 -22.43
N ASP A 17 15.77 -7.32 -21.83
CA ASP A 17 16.03 -7.42 -20.39
C ASP A 17 15.63 -6.10 -19.69
N SER A 18 14.33 -5.75 -19.77
CA SER A 18 13.80 -4.51 -19.18
C SER A 18 13.63 -4.73 -17.69
N MET A 19 14.25 -3.86 -16.89
CA MET A 19 14.09 -3.87 -15.45
C MET A 19 12.61 -3.77 -15.09
N LYS A 20 12.19 -4.58 -14.12
CA LYS A 20 10.82 -4.58 -13.61
C LYS A 20 10.47 -3.27 -12.94
N THR A 21 9.23 -2.87 -13.03
CA THR A 21 8.72 -1.62 -12.48
C THR A 21 7.70 -1.87 -11.38
N VAL A 22 7.88 -1.19 -10.25
CA VAL A 22 6.93 -1.15 -9.15
C VAL A 22 6.36 0.24 -8.96
N VAL A 23 5.04 0.32 -8.80
CA VAL A 23 4.31 1.53 -8.40
C VAL A 23 3.78 1.32 -6.98
N VAL A 24 4.01 2.28 -6.09
CA VAL A 24 3.49 2.24 -4.72
C VAL A 24 2.76 3.54 -4.41
N THR A 25 1.48 3.48 -4.06
CA THR A 25 0.70 4.67 -3.69
C THR A 25 1.01 5.11 -2.25
N GLY A 26 1.04 6.44 -1.99
CA GLY A 26 1.39 6.98 -0.67
C GLY A 26 2.80 6.59 -0.23
N SER A 27 3.78 6.71 -1.13
CA SER A 27 5.11 6.15 -0.94
C SER A 27 6.23 7.17 -0.73
N ALA A 28 5.89 8.44 -0.50
CA ALA A 28 6.92 9.43 -0.16
C ALA A 28 7.46 9.27 1.27
N ARG A 29 6.81 8.49 2.13
CA ARG A 29 7.19 8.27 3.52
C ARG A 29 6.63 6.96 4.09
N GLY A 30 7.11 6.60 5.29
CA GLY A 30 6.58 5.46 6.06
C GLY A 30 6.71 4.13 5.32
N PHE A 31 5.70 3.27 5.47
CA PHE A 31 5.72 1.93 4.91
C PHE A 31 5.82 1.89 3.38
N GLY A 32 5.12 2.81 2.70
CA GLY A 32 5.22 2.95 1.25
C GLY A 32 6.63 3.31 0.78
N TYR A 33 7.33 4.19 1.52
CA TYR A 33 8.73 4.54 1.22
C TYR A 33 9.66 3.34 1.36
N GLU A 34 9.47 2.52 2.40
CA GLU A 34 10.30 1.32 2.58
C GLU A 34 10.13 0.31 1.44
N PHE A 35 8.92 0.19 0.88
CA PHE A 35 8.72 -0.62 -0.33
C PHE A 35 9.57 -0.10 -1.49
N VAL A 36 9.44 1.18 -1.84
CA VAL A 36 10.16 1.73 -3.01
C VAL A 36 11.67 1.71 -2.78
N ARG A 37 12.15 1.95 -1.55
CA ARG A 37 13.57 1.83 -1.19
C ARG A 37 14.09 0.41 -1.44
N LEU A 38 13.41 -0.59 -0.90
CA LEU A 38 13.82 -2.00 -0.99
C LEU A 38 13.73 -2.56 -2.41
N PHE A 39 12.75 -2.14 -3.20
CA PHE A 39 12.68 -2.49 -4.61
C PHE A 39 13.80 -1.82 -5.41
N ARG A 40 14.14 -0.57 -5.10
CA ARG A 40 15.28 0.10 -5.73
C ARG A 40 16.61 -0.60 -5.45
N GLU A 41 16.85 -1.03 -4.24
CA GLU A 41 18.03 -1.84 -3.86
C GLU A 41 18.12 -3.18 -4.62
N ARG A 42 17.01 -3.62 -5.22
CA ARG A 42 16.91 -4.83 -6.04
C ARG A 42 16.84 -4.53 -7.54
N ASP A 43 17.32 -3.37 -7.94
CA ASP A 43 17.38 -2.91 -9.34
C ASP A 43 16.03 -2.78 -10.05
N TYR A 44 14.94 -2.51 -9.32
CA TYR A 44 13.65 -2.18 -9.95
C TYR A 44 13.57 -0.69 -10.33
N ASN A 45 12.87 -0.37 -11.40
CA ASN A 45 12.31 0.96 -11.57
C ASN A 45 11.27 1.18 -10.48
N VAL A 46 11.37 2.29 -9.76
CA VAL A 46 10.44 2.62 -8.67
C VAL A 46 9.66 3.88 -9.01
N VAL A 47 8.35 3.80 -8.84
CA VAL A 47 7.42 4.92 -9.01
C VAL A 47 6.87 5.31 -7.65
N VAL A 48 7.25 6.50 -7.21
CA VAL A 48 6.81 7.11 -5.96
C VAL A 48 5.64 8.03 -6.26
N CYS A 49 4.48 7.79 -5.71
CA CYS A 49 3.36 8.72 -5.83
C CYS A 49 2.78 9.07 -4.46
N ASP A 50 2.52 10.34 -4.26
CA ASP A 50 2.00 10.90 -3.01
C ASP A 50 1.29 12.23 -3.32
N ILE A 51 0.44 12.67 -2.42
CA ILE A 51 -0.22 13.98 -2.53
C ILE A 51 0.71 15.13 -2.10
N SER A 52 1.76 14.85 -1.35
CA SER A 52 2.68 15.84 -0.78
C SER A 52 3.90 16.03 -1.66
N LYS A 53 3.94 17.15 -2.39
CA LYS A 53 5.06 17.52 -3.27
C LYS A 53 6.40 17.62 -2.54
N ASP A 54 6.40 18.12 -1.31
CA ASP A 54 7.64 18.27 -0.54
C ASP A 54 8.16 16.93 -0.04
N ALA A 55 7.25 16.03 0.40
CA ALA A 55 7.63 14.68 0.77
C ALA A 55 8.18 13.88 -0.44
N LEU A 56 7.61 14.09 -1.64
CA LEU A 56 8.11 13.49 -2.89
C LEU A 56 9.54 13.91 -3.20
N LYS A 57 9.87 15.21 -3.09
CA LYS A 57 11.23 15.72 -3.32
C LYS A 57 12.24 15.11 -2.33
N GLU A 58 11.85 14.99 -1.06
CA GLU A 58 12.71 14.39 -0.04
C GLU A 58 12.93 12.89 -0.31
N ALA A 59 11.86 12.17 -0.66
CA ALA A 59 11.94 10.76 -1.00
C ALA A 59 12.80 10.51 -2.24
N GLU A 60 12.60 11.30 -3.30
CA GLU A 60 13.39 11.22 -4.54
C GLU A 60 14.87 11.37 -4.27
N LYS A 61 15.25 12.42 -3.50
CA LYS A 61 16.65 12.65 -3.12
C LYS A 61 17.25 11.44 -2.42
N LYS A 62 16.58 10.89 -1.41
CA LYS A 62 17.05 9.71 -0.66
C LYS A 62 17.16 8.47 -1.55
N LEU A 63 16.22 8.28 -2.48
CA LEU A 63 16.23 7.14 -3.39
C LEU A 63 17.34 7.25 -4.43
N LEU A 64 17.67 8.45 -4.91
CA LEU A 64 18.77 8.67 -5.85
C LEU A 64 20.15 8.43 -5.22
N ASP A 65 20.27 8.56 -3.91
CA ASP A 65 21.51 8.21 -3.17
C ASP A 65 21.74 6.69 -3.10
N ILE A 66 20.74 5.85 -3.46
CA ILE A 66 20.89 4.40 -3.51
C ILE A 66 21.45 3.98 -4.87
N GLU A 67 22.59 3.28 -4.88
CA GLU A 67 23.14 2.69 -6.10
C GLU A 67 22.16 1.65 -6.68
N SER A 68 21.71 1.86 -7.90
CA SER A 68 20.78 0.96 -8.59
C SER A 68 20.70 1.30 -10.08
N LYS A 69 20.46 0.30 -10.89
CA LYS A 69 20.25 0.45 -12.34
C LYS A 69 18.83 0.95 -12.68
N GLY A 70 17.88 0.82 -11.75
CA GLY A 70 16.49 1.24 -11.95
C GLY A 70 16.32 2.75 -11.99
N LYS A 71 15.24 3.20 -12.60
CA LYS A 71 14.82 4.61 -12.57
C LYS A 71 14.08 4.93 -11.28
N VAL A 72 14.16 6.18 -10.83
CA VAL A 72 13.26 6.76 -9.82
C VAL A 72 12.33 7.73 -10.56
N LEU A 73 11.03 7.50 -10.46
CA LEU A 73 9.99 8.35 -11.05
C LEU A 73 9.08 8.85 -9.92
N THR A 74 8.82 10.15 -9.88
CA THR A 74 8.01 10.77 -8.81
C THR A 74 6.81 11.50 -9.39
N TYR A 75 5.64 11.30 -8.80
CA TYR A 75 4.38 11.92 -9.24
C TYR A 75 3.55 12.44 -8.07
N GLU A 76 3.14 13.71 -8.17
CA GLU A 76 2.14 14.28 -7.26
C GLU A 76 0.75 13.81 -7.70
N VAL A 77 0.12 12.93 -6.89
CA VAL A 77 -1.16 12.28 -7.25
C VAL A 77 -2.07 12.17 -6.03
N ASP A 78 -3.28 12.70 -6.16
CA ASP A 78 -4.40 12.31 -5.30
C ASP A 78 -5.05 11.07 -5.90
N ILE A 79 -4.97 9.94 -5.19
CA ILE A 79 -5.52 8.65 -5.64
C ILE A 79 -7.05 8.64 -5.73
N THR A 80 -7.73 9.64 -5.20
CA THR A 80 -9.18 9.82 -5.34
C THR A 80 -9.57 10.51 -6.65
N ASN A 81 -8.59 11.02 -7.41
CA ASN A 81 -8.78 11.70 -8.69
C ASN A 81 -8.41 10.76 -9.86
N GLU A 82 -9.43 10.36 -10.63
CA GLU A 82 -9.28 9.41 -11.75
C GLU A 82 -8.32 9.92 -12.83
N ASP A 83 -8.38 11.22 -13.17
CA ASP A 83 -7.53 11.81 -14.19
C ASP A 83 -6.06 11.84 -13.75
N MET A 84 -5.77 12.18 -12.50
CA MET A 84 -4.41 12.19 -11.99
C MET A 84 -3.78 10.80 -12.00
N VAL A 85 -4.52 9.77 -11.55
CA VAL A 85 -4.04 8.38 -11.57
C VAL A 85 -3.83 7.89 -13.00
N SER A 86 -4.78 8.16 -13.91
CA SER A 86 -4.70 7.75 -15.30
C SER A 86 -3.52 8.42 -16.03
N ASN A 87 -3.32 9.72 -15.81
CA ASN A 87 -2.21 10.48 -16.38
C ASN A 87 -0.85 9.98 -15.85
N MET A 88 -0.76 9.65 -14.55
CA MET A 88 0.45 9.04 -13.98
C MET A 88 0.74 7.70 -14.65
N ILE A 89 -0.22 6.78 -14.75
CA ILE A 89 -0.03 5.47 -15.41
C ILE A 89 0.48 5.67 -16.83
N THR A 90 -0.14 6.58 -17.59
CA THR A 90 0.26 6.88 -18.97
C THR A 90 1.69 7.42 -19.05
N SER A 91 2.07 8.30 -18.14
CA SER A 91 3.42 8.88 -18.08
C SER A 91 4.46 7.84 -17.68
N VAL A 92 4.17 6.99 -16.71
CA VAL A 92 5.04 5.88 -16.30
C VAL A 92 5.29 4.93 -17.47
N LEU A 93 4.26 4.55 -18.23
CA LEU A 93 4.39 3.63 -19.36
C LEU A 93 5.24 4.20 -20.52
N LYS A 94 5.27 5.53 -20.69
CA LYS A 94 6.19 6.18 -21.64
C LYS A 94 7.65 6.04 -21.22
N GLU A 95 7.94 6.05 -19.91
CA GLU A 95 9.28 5.99 -19.35
C GLU A 95 9.86 4.58 -19.25
N VAL A 96 9.01 3.59 -18.87
CA VAL A 96 9.47 2.25 -18.48
C VAL A 96 8.78 1.09 -19.21
N LYS A 97 7.82 1.38 -20.09
CA LYS A 97 7.06 0.45 -20.95
C LYS A 97 6.12 -0.51 -20.23
N THR A 98 6.49 -1.06 -19.07
CA THR A 98 5.67 -2.01 -18.29
C THR A 98 5.56 -1.59 -16.84
N ILE A 99 4.44 -1.95 -16.19
CA ILE A 99 4.26 -1.88 -14.75
C ILE A 99 4.03 -3.31 -14.27
N ASP A 100 5.01 -3.87 -13.55
CA ASP A 100 5.00 -5.27 -13.13
C ASP A 100 4.30 -5.48 -11.80
N ILE A 101 4.44 -4.52 -10.88
CA ILE A 101 3.90 -4.58 -9.53
C ILE A 101 3.21 -3.25 -9.20
N TRP A 102 2.01 -3.33 -8.67
CA TRP A 102 1.26 -2.21 -8.15
C TRP A 102 0.88 -2.47 -6.70
N ILE A 103 1.24 -1.56 -5.79
CA ILE A 103 0.91 -1.66 -4.37
C ILE A 103 0.02 -0.49 -3.97
N ASN A 104 -1.24 -0.76 -3.66
CA ASN A 104 -2.16 0.19 -3.06
C ASN A 104 -1.84 0.28 -1.57
N ASN A 105 -1.01 1.26 -1.20
CA ASN A 105 -0.56 1.48 0.17
C ASN A 105 -1.11 2.79 0.76
N ALA A 106 -1.46 3.78 -0.06
CA ALA A 106 -2.01 5.05 0.43
C ALA A 106 -3.21 4.81 1.33
N GLY A 107 -3.23 5.50 2.46
CA GLY A 107 -4.30 5.38 3.44
C GLY A 107 -4.15 6.41 4.53
N VAL A 108 -5.23 6.62 5.29
CA VAL A 108 -5.32 7.59 6.38
C VAL A 108 -5.93 6.93 7.61
N ASN A 109 -5.64 7.49 8.79
CA ASN A 109 -6.16 6.95 10.04
C ASN A 109 -7.38 7.72 10.53
N GLN A 110 -8.25 7.05 11.29
CA GLN A 110 -9.41 7.65 11.94
C GLN A 110 -8.99 8.31 13.26
N PRO A 111 -9.52 9.52 13.60
CA PRO A 111 -9.44 10.04 14.96
C PRO A 111 -10.06 9.05 15.97
N ASP A 112 -9.49 8.94 17.17
CA ASP A 112 -10.02 8.07 18.22
C ASP A 112 -11.28 8.67 18.87
N LYS A 113 -12.37 8.65 18.09
CA LYS A 113 -13.69 9.21 18.44
C LYS A 113 -14.78 8.20 18.10
N ALA A 114 -15.88 8.26 18.84
CA ALA A 114 -17.08 7.50 18.48
C ALA A 114 -17.67 8.02 17.15
N ILE A 115 -18.37 7.17 16.41
CA ILE A 115 -18.88 7.53 15.06
C ILE A 115 -19.79 8.77 15.06
N TRP A 116 -20.57 8.97 16.11
CA TRP A 116 -21.46 10.14 16.24
C TRP A 116 -20.73 11.44 16.61
N GLU A 117 -19.44 11.38 16.93
CA GLU A 117 -18.56 12.51 17.25
C GLU A 117 -17.66 12.89 16.04
N LEU A 118 -17.65 12.06 15.00
CA LEU A 118 -16.84 12.30 13.82
C LEU A 118 -17.48 13.34 12.90
N ASP A 119 -16.70 14.30 12.44
CA ASP A 119 -17.11 15.18 11.35
C ASP A 119 -17.35 14.35 10.07
N LYS A 120 -18.44 14.66 9.37
CA LYS A 120 -18.77 14.04 8.07
C LYS A 120 -17.59 14.09 7.08
N LYS A 121 -16.84 15.20 7.06
CA LYS A 121 -15.68 15.36 6.18
C LYS A 121 -14.59 14.34 6.46
N VAL A 122 -14.39 13.97 7.73
CA VAL A 122 -13.43 12.93 8.14
C VAL A 122 -13.89 11.57 7.62
N ILE A 123 -15.19 11.27 7.76
CA ILE A 123 -15.78 10.02 7.27
C ILE A 123 -15.62 9.93 5.75
N ASP A 124 -16.06 10.98 5.03
CA ASP A 124 -15.98 11.02 3.56
C ASP A 124 -14.52 10.84 3.10
N ARG A 125 -13.57 11.61 3.67
CA ARG A 125 -12.16 11.57 3.28
C ARG A 125 -11.52 10.22 3.51
N LEU A 126 -11.85 9.56 4.62
CA LEU A 126 -11.32 8.23 4.95
C LEU A 126 -11.84 7.18 3.96
N VAL A 127 -13.14 7.18 3.69
CA VAL A 127 -13.75 6.26 2.72
C VAL A 127 -13.23 6.53 1.31
N ASP A 128 -13.08 7.79 0.92
CA ASP A 128 -12.58 8.17 -0.40
C ASP A 128 -11.14 7.68 -0.61
N ILE A 129 -10.26 7.84 0.37
CA ILE A 129 -8.86 7.43 0.25
C ILE A 129 -8.72 5.92 0.42
N ASP A 130 -9.13 5.37 1.58
CA ASP A 130 -8.79 3.99 1.96
C ASP A 130 -9.55 2.95 1.12
N LEU A 131 -10.78 3.25 0.71
CA LEU A 131 -11.60 2.32 -0.06
C LEU A 131 -11.71 2.71 -1.53
N LYS A 132 -12.31 3.87 -1.84
CA LYS A 132 -12.55 4.25 -3.24
C LYS A 132 -11.25 4.46 -4.01
N GLY A 133 -10.22 5.09 -3.40
CA GLY A 133 -8.90 5.26 -4.02
C GLY A 133 -8.24 3.92 -4.35
N THR A 134 -8.29 2.95 -3.44
CA THR A 134 -7.78 1.59 -3.66
C THR A 134 -8.52 0.90 -4.83
N ILE A 135 -9.85 1.00 -4.87
CA ILE A 135 -10.68 0.45 -5.96
C ILE A 135 -10.36 1.14 -7.28
N LEU A 136 -10.27 2.46 -7.29
CA LEU A 136 -10.00 3.26 -8.48
C LEU A 136 -8.63 2.93 -9.08
N CYS A 137 -7.58 2.92 -8.26
CA CYS A 137 -6.24 2.56 -8.71
C CYS A 137 -6.21 1.13 -9.29
N SER A 138 -6.85 0.17 -8.62
CA SER A 138 -6.94 -1.21 -9.12
C SER A 138 -7.70 -1.28 -10.46
N LYS A 139 -8.84 -0.57 -10.58
CA LYS A 139 -9.64 -0.46 -11.82
C LYS A 139 -8.80 0.06 -12.99
N LEU A 140 -7.96 1.07 -12.75
CA LEU A 140 -7.20 1.73 -13.82
C LEU A 140 -5.95 0.93 -14.23
N ILE A 141 -5.29 0.23 -13.31
CA ILE A 141 -4.10 -0.56 -13.66
C ILE A 141 -4.42 -1.94 -14.25
N MET A 142 -5.56 -2.54 -13.90
CA MET A 142 -5.95 -3.87 -14.40
C MET A 142 -5.94 -3.98 -15.93
N PRO A 143 -6.54 -3.07 -16.73
CA PRO A 143 -6.50 -3.16 -18.19
C PRO A 143 -5.08 -3.13 -18.77
N VAL A 144 -4.18 -2.38 -18.14
CA VAL A 144 -2.76 -2.31 -18.52
C VAL A 144 -2.09 -3.66 -18.34
N MET A 145 -2.22 -4.24 -17.15
CA MET A 145 -1.63 -5.55 -16.83
C MET A 145 -2.24 -6.69 -17.63
N ILE A 146 -3.55 -6.64 -17.93
CA ILE A 146 -4.20 -7.59 -18.84
C ILE A 146 -3.60 -7.52 -20.24
N LYS A 147 -3.39 -6.31 -20.79
CA LYS A 147 -2.74 -6.11 -22.09
C LYS A 147 -1.29 -6.60 -22.08
N GLN A 148 -0.57 -6.40 -20.97
CA GLN A 148 0.78 -6.94 -20.74
C GLN A 148 0.80 -8.46 -20.61
N LYS A 149 -0.35 -9.12 -20.34
CA LYS A 149 -0.48 -10.56 -20.01
C LYS A 149 0.32 -10.94 -18.75
N SER A 150 0.61 -9.98 -17.90
CA SER A 150 1.36 -10.16 -16.65
C SER A 150 1.17 -8.95 -15.75
N GLY A 151 1.29 -9.15 -14.45
CA GLY A 151 1.27 -8.10 -13.44
C GLY A 151 0.87 -8.65 -12.08
N GLN A 152 1.14 -7.86 -11.04
CA GLN A 152 0.78 -8.18 -9.67
C GLN A 152 0.20 -6.93 -9.00
N ILE A 153 -0.97 -7.06 -8.36
CA ILE A 153 -1.61 -5.99 -7.60
C ILE A 153 -1.73 -6.44 -6.14
N TYR A 154 -1.27 -5.59 -5.23
CA TYR A 154 -1.37 -5.83 -3.80
C TYR A 154 -2.08 -4.69 -3.09
N ASN A 155 -3.05 -5.02 -2.24
CA ASN A 155 -3.76 -4.07 -1.41
C ASN A 155 -3.28 -4.19 0.04
N VAL A 156 -2.86 -3.06 0.63
CA VAL A 156 -2.41 -3.03 2.02
C VAL A 156 -3.62 -2.99 2.94
N GLU A 157 -3.74 -4.03 3.75
CA GLU A 157 -4.74 -4.18 4.78
C GLU A 157 -4.39 -3.36 6.04
N GLY A 158 -5.33 -3.33 6.97
CA GLY A 158 -5.18 -2.67 8.26
C GLY A 158 -6.02 -3.32 9.33
N TYR A 159 -6.10 -2.67 10.50
CA TYR A 159 -6.93 -3.14 11.59
C TYR A 159 -8.41 -3.21 11.15
N GLY A 160 -9.07 -4.33 11.46
CA GLY A 160 -10.45 -4.59 11.04
C GLY A 160 -10.58 -5.52 9.84
N SER A 161 -9.54 -5.69 9.02
CA SER A 161 -9.55 -6.63 7.88
C SER A 161 -9.93 -8.05 8.26
N ASN A 162 -9.58 -8.49 9.46
CA ASN A 162 -9.84 -9.82 10.03
C ASN A 162 -11.03 -9.85 11.00
N ASP A 163 -12.00 -8.96 10.85
CA ASP A 163 -13.18 -8.79 11.71
C ASP A 163 -12.88 -8.33 13.15
N ALA A 164 -11.64 -7.99 13.48
CA ALA A 164 -11.29 -7.39 14.78
C ALA A 164 -11.93 -5.99 14.89
N LYS A 165 -12.46 -5.68 16.08
CA LYS A 165 -13.13 -4.41 16.36
C LYS A 165 -12.44 -3.69 17.48
N LYS A 166 -12.28 -2.38 17.33
CA LYS A 166 -11.73 -1.48 18.35
C LYS A 166 -12.57 -0.21 18.38
N LEU A 167 -12.83 0.31 19.59
CA LEU A 167 -13.43 1.62 19.76
C LEU A 167 -12.59 2.68 19.03
N GLY A 168 -13.23 3.68 18.46
CA GLY A 168 -12.56 4.74 17.70
C GLY A 168 -12.07 4.35 16.32
N LEU A 169 -12.34 3.14 15.82
CA LEU A 169 -11.91 2.68 14.48
C LEU A 169 -13.06 2.14 13.62
N SER A 170 -14.29 2.62 13.84
CA SER A 170 -15.47 2.09 13.15
C SER A 170 -15.40 2.24 11.62
N ILE A 171 -15.06 3.42 11.12
CA ILE A 171 -14.99 3.70 9.67
C ILE A 171 -13.71 3.13 9.06
N TYR A 172 -12.57 3.31 9.75
CA TYR A 172 -11.30 2.72 9.31
C TYR A 172 -11.40 1.20 9.14
N GLY A 173 -11.88 0.51 10.19
CA GLY A 173 -12.05 -0.95 10.14
C GLY A 173 -13.06 -1.40 9.09
N THR A 174 -14.14 -0.64 8.86
CA THR A 174 -15.10 -0.90 7.79
C THR A 174 -14.43 -0.78 6.42
N SER A 175 -13.65 0.28 6.17
CA SER A 175 -12.94 0.47 4.91
C SER A 175 -11.90 -0.64 4.68
N LYS A 176 -11.13 -1.02 5.69
CA LYS A 176 -10.14 -2.08 5.56
C LYS A 176 -10.77 -3.47 5.38
N ARG A 177 -11.93 -3.73 6.01
CA ARG A 177 -12.69 -4.96 5.73
C ARG A 177 -13.27 -4.98 4.32
N ALA A 178 -13.76 -3.84 3.85
CA ALA A 178 -14.23 -3.70 2.47
C ALA A 178 -13.08 -3.89 1.45
N VAL A 179 -11.87 -3.39 1.73
CA VAL A 179 -10.68 -3.63 0.90
C VAL A 179 -10.35 -5.13 0.84
N THR A 180 -10.44 -5.87 1.95
CA THR A 180 -10.25 -7.33 1.95
C THR A 180 -11.24 -8.01 1.02
N TYR A 181 -12.54 -7.74 1.19
CA TYR A 181 -13.59 -8.30 0.33
C TYR A 181 -13.36 -7.95 -1.14
N PHE A 182 -13.07 -6.68 -1.44
CA PHE A 182 -12.77 -6.23 -2.80
C PHE A 182 -11.59 -6.98 -3.41
N THR A 183 -10.52 -7.19 -2.64
CA THR A 183 -9.32 -7.87 -3.12
C THR A 183 -9.59 -9.33 -3.46
N GLU A 184 -10.33 -10.05 -2.59
CA GLU A 184 -10.76 -11.43 -2.83
C GLU A 184 -11.66 -11.53 -4.07
N ALA A 185 -12.62 -10.61 -4.21
CA ALA A 185 -13.52 -10.56 -5.36
C ALA A 185 -12.75 -10.27 -6.66
N LEU A 186 -11.82 -9.30 -6.65
CA LEU A 186 -10.99 -8.96 -7.80
C LEU A 186 -10.07 -10.14 -8.19
N ALA A 187 -9.54 -10.87 -7.22
CA ALA A 187 -8.74 -12.08 -7.47
C ALA A 187 -9.57 -13.18 -8.16
N LEU A 188 -10.81 -13.37 -7.72
CA LEU A 188 -11.74 -14.31 -8.35
C LEU A 188 -12.07 -13.89 -9.79
N GLU A 189 -12.38 -12.62 -10.03
CA GLU A 189 -12.63 -12.09 -11.36
C GLU A 189 -11.42 -12.25 -12.29
N ALA A 190 -10.20 -11.99 -11.77
CA ALA A 190 -8.97 -12.15 -12.53
C ALA A 190 -8.71 -13.60 -12.94
N GLU A 191 -9.02 -14.56 -12.06
CA GLU A 191 -8.88 -16.00 -12.29
C GLU A 191 -9.90 -16.51 -13.30
N GLU A 192 -11.18 -16.22 -13.10
CA GLU A 192 -12.28 -16.62 -13.98
C GLU A 192 -12.08 -16.10 -15.42
N ARG A 193 -11.55 -14.90 -15.56
CA ARG A 193 -11.28 -14.26 -16.86
C ARG A 193 -9.90 -14.60 -17.42
N LYS A 194 -9.09 -15.41 -16.72
CA LYS A 194 -7.74 -15.87 -17.13
C LYS A 194 -6.83 -14.71 -17.54
N THR A 195 -6.79 -13.66 -16.74
CA THR A 195 -6.08 -12.40 -17.05
C THR A 195 -4.56 -12.52 -16.95
N ASN A 196 -4.02 -13.55 -16.29
CA ASN A 196 -2.62 -13.68 -15.89
C ASN A 196 -2.11 -12.56 -14.94
N VAL A 197 -3.04 -11.84 -14.30
CA VAL A 197 -2.72 -10.85 -13.26
C VAL A 197 -2.93 -11.47 -11.90
N LEU A 198 -1.92 -11.36 -11.02
CA LEU A 198 -1.98 -11.89 -9.67
C LEU A 198 -2.45 -10.80 -8.71
N ILE A 199 -3.44 -11.12 -7.90
CA ILE A 199 -4.00 -10.20 -6.90
C ILE A 199 -3.67 -10.76 -5.51
N GLY A 200 -3.30 -9.88 -4.58
CA GLY A 200 -3.00 -10.29 -3.22
C GLY A 200 -3.19 -9.19 -2.19
N MET A 201 -3.01 -9.58 -0.95
CA MET A 201 -3.15 -8.74 0.24
C MET A 201 -1.84 -8.67 1.02
N ILE A 202 -1.54 -7.52 1.59
CA ILE A 202 -0.42 -7.29 2.49
C ILE A 202 -0.99 -6.93 3.86
N THR A 203 -0.74 -7.78 4.86
CA THR A 203 -1.19 -7.59 6.24
C THR A 203 0.02 -7.30 7.13
N PRO A 204 0.40 -6.02 7.30
CA PRO A 204 1.64 -5.65 7.99
C PRO A 204 1.58 -5.89 9.51
N GLY A 205 0.38 -5.94 10.10
CA GLY A 205 0.23 -5.95 11.55
C GLY A 205 0.45 -4.55 12.16
N ILE A 206 1.07 -4.49 13.34
CA ILE A 206 1.32 -3.23 14.05
C ILE A 206 2.66 -2.66 13.60
N MET A 207 2.63 -1.50 12.95
CA MET A 207 3.83 -0.77 12.50
C MET A 207 4.07 0.46 13.37
N ILE A 208 5.31 0.66 13.77
CA ILE A 208 5.72 1.87 14.50
C ILE A 208 6.06 2.95 13.48
N THR A 209 5.08 3.76 13.14
CA THR A 209 5.18 4.86 12.16
C THR A 209 4.43 6.08 12.66
N ASN A 210 4.68 7.23 12.04
CA ASN A 210 3.89 8.44 12.31
C ASN A 210 2.40 8.27 12.02
N PHE A 211 2.01 7.29 11.22
CA PHE A 211 0.60 6.97 10.93
C PHE A 211 -0.22 6.67 12.20
N ILE A 212 0.42 6.09 13.23
CA ILE A 212 -0.24 5.81 14.52
C ILE A 212 -0.63 7.09 15.25
N ASN A 213 0.21 8.13 15.11
CA ASN A 213 0.07 9.40 15.83
C ASN A 213 -0.61 10.49 14.98
N THR A 214 -0.95 10.20 13.73
CA THR A 214 -1.62 11.15 12.83
C THR A 214 -2.98 10.62 12.43
N SER A 215 -4.01 11.40 12.62
CA SER A 215 -5.37 11.11 12.17
C SER A 215 -5.89 12.21 11.25
N LEU A 216 -6.92 11.91 10.49
CA LEU A 216 -7.70 12.94 9.79
C LEU A 216 -8.46 13.78 10.81
N GLY A 217 -8.26 15.09 10.79
CA GLY A 217 -8.91 16.03 11.69
C GLY A 217 -7.97 17.17 12.10
N ASP A 218 -8.18 17.74 13.25
CA ASP A 218 -7.57 19.01 13.69
C ASP A 218 -6.04 18.98 13.95
N GLY A 219 -5.33 18.00 13.44
CA GLY A 219 -3.87 17.89 13.58
C GLY A 219 -3.42 17.47 14.98
N GLU A 220 -4.34 17.05 15.84
CA GLU A 220 -4.02 16.54 17.16
C GLU A 220 -3.25 15.23 17.04
N LYS A 221 -2.09 15.17 17.68
CA LYS A 221 -1.36 13.91 17.84
C LYS A 221 -2.16 12.98 18.76
N ILE A 222 -2.40 11.77 18.32
CA ILE A 222 -2.99 10.73 19.17
C ILE A 222 -1.96 10.37 20.25
N GLU A 223 -2.23 10.71 21.50
CA GLU A 223 -1.45 10.20 22.61
C GLU A 223 -1.90 8.78 22.95
N LEU A 224 -0.98 7.84 22.81
CA LEU A 224 -1.24 6.45 23.12
C LEU A 224 -1.24 6.25 24.66
N ASP A 225 -2.26 5.60 25.19
CA ASP A 225 -2.25 5.17 26.59
C ASP A 225 -1.18 4.09 26.85
N GLU A 226 -0.78 3.94 28.12
CA GLU A 226 0.28 3.03 28.53
C GLU A 226 -0.01 1.57 28.20
N LYS A 227 -1.28 1.16 28.20
CA LYS A 227 -1.70 -0.20 27.83
C LYS A 227 -1.48 -0.44 26.33
N THR A 228 -1.84 0.53 25.50
CA THR A 228 -1.61 0.50 24.06
C THR A 228 -0.12 0.51 23.72
N LYS A 229 0.68 1.38 24.37
CA LYS A 229 2.15 1.38 24.22
C LYS A 229 2.76 0.03 24.56
N LYS A 230 2.31 -0.59 25.67
CA LYS A 230 2.78 -1.93 26.05
C LYS A 230 2.46 -2.98 24.98
N VAL A 231 1.26 -2.99 24.42
CA VAL A 231 0.89 -3.90 23.34
C VAL A 231 1.75 -3.63 22.08
N TYR A 232 2.00 -2.38 21.76
CA TYR A 232 2.84 -2.01 20.62
C TYR A 232 4.30 -2.41 20.82
N ASN A 233 4.82 -2.27 22.04
CA ASN A 233 6.18 -2.74 22.36
C ASN A 233 6.30 -4.28 22.26
N ILE A 234 5.22 -5.03 22.49
CA ILE A 234 5.22 -6.49 22.32
C ILE A 234 5.05 -6.90 20.87
N LEU A 235 4.08 -6.32 20.16
CA LEU A 235 3.63 -6.80 18.85
C LEU A 235 4.15 -5.97 17.67
N GLY A 236 4.54 -4.72 17.90
CA GLY A 236 4.97 -3.80 16.84
C GLY A 236 6.33 -4.14 16.25
N ASP A 237 6.57 -3.67 15.05
CA ASP A 237 7.86 -3.68 14.38
C ASP A 237 8.03 -2.39 13.55
N TYR A 238 9.26 -2.06 13.21
CA TYR A 238 9.56 -0.97 12.31
C TYR A 238 9.13 -1.28 10.87
N PRO A 239 8.71 -0.28 10.10
CA PRO A 239 8.21 -0.47 8.72
C PRO A 239 9.24 -1.12 7.80
N GLU A 240 10.54 -0.82 7.96
CA GLU A 240 11.62 -1.41 7.16
C GLU A 240 11.69 -2.93 7.32
N THR A 241 11.58 -3.44 8.56
CA THR A 241 11.63 -4.88 8.84
C THR A 241 10.43 -5.62 8.22
N ILE A 242 9.26 -4.99 8.26
CA ILE A 242 8.04 -5.57 7.68
C ILE A 242 8.10 -5.52 6.17
N ALA A 243 8.54 -4.39 5.60
CA ALA A 243 8.64 -4.19 4.16
C ALA A 243 9.63 -5.18 3.53
N GLU A 244 10.77 -5.45 4.15
CA GLU A 244 11.75 -6.43 3.67
C GLU A 244 11.12 -7.81 3.48
N PHE A 245 10.43 -8.31 4.51
CA PHE A 245 9.69 -9.57 4.41
C PHE A 245 8.64 -9.54 3.29
N MET A 246 7.89 -8.43 3.15
CA MET A 246 6.85 -8.34 2.14
C MET A 246 7.42 -8.29 0.73
N VAL A 247 8.49 -7.51 0.51
CA VAL A 247 9.16 -7.41 -0.81
C VAL A 247 9.65 -8.78 -1.27
N ASP A 248 10.29 -9.56 -0.40
CA ASP A 248 10.77 -10.90 -0.74
C ASP A 248 9.60 -11.84 -1.11
N LYS A 249 8.47 -11.74 -0.39
CA LYS A 249 7.26 -12.51 -0.69
C LYS A 249 6.63 -12.10 -2.02
N ILE A 250 6.57 -10.79 -2.32
CA ILE A 250 6.03 -10.26 -3.56
C ILE A 250 6.87 -10.71 -4.75
N ILE A 251 8.20 -10.61 -4.67
CA ILE A 251 9.12 -11.01 -5.75
C ILE A 251 9.00 -12.52 -6.04
N ALA A 252 8.87 -13.33 -5.01
CA ALA A 252 8.77 -14.78 -5.14
C ALA A 252 7.36 -15.28 -5.53
N ASN A 253 6.36 -14.41 -5.52
CA ASN A 253 4.96 -14.82 -5.70
C ASN A 253 4.67 -15.34 -7.12
N LYS A 254 3.93 -16.45 -7.16
CA LYS A 254 3.42 -17.09 -8.39
C LYS A 254 1.93 -17.46 -8.28
N LYS A 255 1.27 -17.03 -7.20
CA LYS A 255 -0.10 -17.45 -6.88
C LYS A 255 -1.03 -16.26 -6.83
N ASN A 256 -2.25 -16.47 -7.31
CA ASN A 256 -3.34 -15.51 -7.15
C ASN A 256 -3.97 -15.67 -5.75
N ASN A 257 -4.68 -14.63 -5.30
CA ASN A 257 -5.41 -14.58 -4.02
C ASN A 257 -4.55 -14.95 -2.81
N VAL A 258 -3.33 -14.37 -2.74
CA VAL A 258 -2.41 -14.58 -1.62
C VAL A 258 -2.60 -13.50 -0.56
N GLN A 259 -2.39 -13.88 0.71
CA GLN A 259 -2.29 -12.94 1.83
C GLN A 259 -0.93 -13.07 2.50
N PHE A 260 -0.11 -12.04 2.41
CA PHE A 260 1.18 -11.98 3.09
C PHE A 260 1.02 -11.31 4.45
N THR A 261 1.10 -12.11 5.50
CA THR A 261 0.88 -11.66 6.88
C THR A 261 2.18 -11.67 7.67
N TRP A 262 2.60 -10.50 8.16
CA TRP A 262 3.77 -10.39 9.03
C TRP A 262 3.50 -10.84 10.45
N LEU A 263 2.42 -10.30 11.07
CA LEU A 263 2.03 -10.61 12.44
C LEU A 263 0.96 -11.70 12.43
N THR A 264 1.38 -12.95 12.29
CA THR A 264 0.48 -14.10 12.40
C THR A 264 0.04 -14.33 13.85
N ASN A 265 -1.10 -15.01 14.07
CA ASN A 265 -1.58 -15.36 15.42
C ASN A 265 -0.51 -16.15 16.22
N ARG A 266 0.23 -17.04 15.56
CA ARG A 266 1.32 -17.82 16.19
C ARG A 266 2.47 -16.89 16.62
N LYS A 267 2.87 -15.94 15.77
CA LYS A 267 3.91 -14.94 16.08
C LYS A 267 3.46 -14.03 17.23
N ALA A 268 2.21 -13.60 17.23
CA ALA A 268 1.65 -12.77 18.28
C ALA A 268 1.64 -13.52 19.64
N ALA A 269 1.13 -14.76 19.66
CA ALA A 269 1.12 -15.60 20.87
C ALA A 269 2.54 -15.82 21.41
N TRP A 270 3.50 -16.15 20.54
CA TRP A 270 4.90 -16.31 20.94
C TRP A 270 5.47 -15.03 21.57
N ARG A 271 5.21 -13.85 20.95
CA ARG A 271 5.68 -12.57 21.46
C ARG A 271 5.08 -12.22 22.82
N PHE A 272 3.83 -12.55 23.07
CA PHE A 272 3.21 -12.39 24.40
C PHE A 272 3.86 -13.31 25.43
N MET A 273 4.08 -14.58 25.10
CA MET A 273 4.71 -15.54 26.02
C MET A 273 6.14 -15.12 26.40
N THR A 274 6.87 -14.53 25.45
CA THR A 274 8.28 -14.12 25.64
C THR A 274 8.44 -12.67 26.06
N SER A 275 7.37 -11.92 26.22
CA SER A 275 7.41 -10.47 26.50
C SER A 275 8.14 -10.11 27.80
N GLY A 276 8.14 -10.99 28.78
CA GLY A 276 8.89 -10.81 30.04
C GLY A 276 10.41 -10.81 29.87
N PHE A 277 10.91 -11.44 28.81
CA PHE A 277 12.34 -11.53 28.51
C PHE A 277 12.79 -10.54 27.45
N ASN A 278 11.88 -9.98 26.66
CA ASN A 278 12.17 -9.09 25.54
C ASN A 278 11.69 -7.67 25.86
N LYS A 279 12.63 -6.81 26.29
CA LYS A 279 12.36 -5.42 26.67
C LYS A 279 12.47 -4.49 25.44
N ARG A 280 11.56 -4.62 24.47
CA ARG A 280 11.48 -3.64 23.37
C ARG A 280 10.75 -2.40 23.88
N ASN A 281 11.26 -1.21 23.52
CA ASN A 281 10.64 0.07 23.81
C ASN A 281 10.74 0.97 22.58
N PHE A 282 9.60 1.31 21.99
CA PHE A 282 9.49 2.13 20.79
C PHE A 282 9.09 3.59 21.09
N PHE A 283 8.85 3.92 22.35
CA PHE A 283 8.25 5.20 22.77
C PHE A 283 9.13 5.99 23.75
N GLU A 284 10.35 5.58 24.01
CA GLU A 284 11.37 6.31 24.78
C GLU A 284 12.34 7.05 23.88
#